data_1482b119648e7322a7baabf8374825bd
#
_entry.id   1482b119648e7322a7baabf8374825bd
#
_cell.length_a   1.000
_cell.length_b   1.000
_cell.length_c   1.000
_cell.angle_alpha   90.00
_cell.angle_beta   90.00
_cell.angle_gamma   90.00
#
_symmetry.space_group_name_H-M   'P 1'
#
loop_
_entity.id
_entity.type
_entity.pdbx_description
1 polymer ?
#
loop_
_entity_poly.entity_id
_entity_poly.type
_entity_poly.pdbx_seq_one_letter_code
_entity_poly.pdbx_strand_id
1 'polypeptide(L)'
;MTEKLYEQDSMLKSCLATVLSCAEDKGGYAVVLDRTVFFPEGGGQLSDRGTLDGVKMTYAAQRGSEVVHYCERPLPVGAQVEAVLDWQARLDHMQQHA
;
A
#
# COMPACT_ATOMS: atom_id res chain seq x y z
N MET A 1 -3.93 -9.08 -10.26
CA MET A 1 -3.39 -9.72 -9.04
C MET A 1 -2.23 -8.90 -8.51
N THR A 2 -2.20 -8.65 -7.20
CA THR A 2 -1.13 -7.88 -6.58
C THR A 2 -0.12 -8.83 -5.93
N GLU A 3 1.12 -8.75 -6.35
CA GLU A 3 2.19 -9.53 -5.74
C GLU A 3 2.53 -8.96 -4.36
N LYS A 4 2.55 -9.81 -3.35
CA LYS A 4 2.73 -9.40 -1.96
C LYS A 4 4.19 -9.55 -1.55
N LEU A 5 4.98 -8.50 -1.82
CA LEU A 5 6.41 -8.53 -1.54
C LEU A 5 6.72 -8.62 -0.05
N TYR A 6 5.83 -8.11 0.79
CA TYR A 6 6.01 -8.18 2.25
C TYR A 6 6.03 -9.62 2.76
N GLU A 7 5.47 -10.58 2.02
CA GLU A 7 5.51 -11.99 2.40
C GLU A 7 6.87 -12.62 2.10
N GLN A 8 7.59 -12.04 1.13
CA GLN A 8 8.91 -12.52 0.74
C GLN A 8 10.01 -11.88 1.58
N ASP A 9 9.85 -10.60 1.93
CA ASP A 9 10.84 -9.85 2.70
C ASP A 9 10.13 -8.77 3.53
N SER A 10 9.95 -9.06 4.82
CA SER A 10 9.27 -8.14 5.74
C SER A 10 10.08 -6.89 6.05
N MET A 11 11.35 -6.85 5.67
CA MET A 11 12.22 -5.70 5.88
C MET A 11 12.29 -4.78 4.66
N LEU A 12 11.60 -5.14 3.58
CA LEU A 12 11.59 -4.34 2.36
C LEU A 12 10.81 -3.04 2.59
N LYS A 13 11.46 -1.90 2.34
CA LYS A 13 10.91 -0.58 2.64
C LYS A 13 10.34 0.14 1.43
N SER A 14 10.67 -0.29 0.23
CA SER A 14 10.19 0.34 -1.00
C SER A 14 10.22 -0.63 -2.16
N CYS A 15 9.45 -0.32 -3.19
CA CYS A 15 9.49 -1.07 -4.45
C CYS A 15 8.95 -0.19 -5.56
N LEU A 16 9.25 -0.57 -6.80
CA LEU A 16 8.61 0.03 -7.98
C LEU A 16 7.42 -0.85 -8.35
N ALA A 17 6.27 -0.23 -8.56
CA ALA A 17 5.04 -0.93 -8.88
C ALA A 17 4.33 -0.21 -10.02
N THR A 18 3.53 -0.98 -10.79
CA THR A 18 2.74 -0.42 -11.88
C THR A 18 1.30 -0.27 -11.44
N VAL A 19 0.70 0.88 -11.74
CA VAL A 19 -0.69 1.16 -11.43
C VAL A 19 -1.58 0.38 -12.38
N LEU A 20 -2.34 -0.58 -11.86
CA LEU A 20 -3.27 -1.40 -12.64
C LEU A 20 -4.62 -0.73 -12.78
N SER A 21 -5.08 -0.04 -11.74
CA SER A 21 -6.34 0.71 -11.78
C SER A 21 -6.30 1.82 -10.76
N CYS A 22 -7.13 2.84 -10.98
CA CYS A 22 -7.27 3.97 -10.08
C CYS A 22 -8.70 4.49 -10.20
N ALA A 23 -9.41 4.56 -9.07
CA ALA A 23 -10.80 5.00 -9.04
C ALA A 23 -11.03 5.88 -7.83
N GLU A 24 -11.83 6.92 -8.00
CA GLU A 24 -12.22 7.76 -6.87
C GLU A 24 -13.13 6.99 -5.91
N ASP A 25 -12.83 7.09 -4.62
CA ASP A 25 -13.58 6.38 -3.59
C ASP A 25 -13.52 7.15 -2.27
N LYS A 26 -14.66 7.54 -1.74
CA LYS A 26 -14.82 8.15 -0.42
C LYS A 26 -13.91 9.38 -0.19
N GLY A 27 -13.81 10.23 -1.19
CA GLY A 27 -13.02 11.45 -1.08
C GLY A 27 -11.53 11.28 -1.32
N GLY A 28 -11.10 10.07 -1.67
CA GLY A 28 -9.74 9.76 -2.04
C GLY A 28 -9.72 8.90 -3.29
N TYR A 29 -8.66 8.13 -3.48
CA TYR A 29 -8.50 7.29 -4.67
C TYR A 29 -8.05 5.90 -4.29
N ALA A 30 -8.75 4.88 -4.81
CA ALA A 30 -8.43 3.48 -4.62
C ALA A 30 -7.51 3.05 -5.76
N VAL A 31 -6.26 2.75 -5.45
CA VAL A 31 -5.24 2.42 -6.44
C VAL A 31 -4.82 0.97 -6.27
N VAL A 32 -4.94 0.19 -7.35
CA VAL A 32 -4.48 -1.20 -7.38
C VAL A 32 -3.13 -1.24 -8.07
N LEU A 33 -2.15 -1.87 -7.42
CA LEU A 33 -0.79 -2.01 -7.95
C LEU A 33 -0.52 -3.48 -8.28
N ASP A 34 0.42 -3.72 -9.21
CA ASP A 34 0.83 -5.08 -9.57
C ASP A 34 1.64 -5.76 -8.47
N ARG A 35 2.24 -4.97 -7.58
CA ARG A 35 2.98 -5.49 -6.42
C ARG A 35 2.95 -4.47 -5.30
N THR A 36 3.18 -4.91 -4.05
CA THR A 36 3.13 -4.01 -2.90
C THR A 36 4.08 -4.45 -1.80
N VAL A 37 4.62 -3.45 -1.10
CA VAL A 37 5.37 -3.66 0.16
C VAL A 37 4.48 -3.40 1.38
N PHE A 38 3.24 -2.94 1.16
CA PHE A 38 2.34 -2.55 2.25
C PHE A 38 1.51 -3.74 2.73
N PHE A 39 1.59 -4.03 4.02
CA PHE A 39 0.76 -5.07 4.63
C PHE A 39 -0.67 -4.53 4.72
N PRO A 40 -1.66 -5.21 4.13
CA PRO A 40 -3.04 -4.71 4.13
C PRO A 40 -3.73 -4.91 5.47
N GLU A 41 -4.77 -4.10 5.70
CA GLU A 41 -5.63 -4.24 6.87
C GLU A 41 -6.32 -5.61 6.87
N GLY A 42 -6.38 -6.24 8.03
CA GLY A 42 -7.09 -7.51 8.20
C GLY A 42 -6.73 -8.17 9.52
N GLY A 43 -7.61 -9.08 9.99
CA GLY A 43 -7.35 -9.86 11.19
C GLY A 43 -7.11 -9.05 12.46
N GLY A 44 -7.65 -7.82 12.55
CA GLY A 44 -7.44 -6.94 13.69
C GLY A 44 -6.15 -6.14 13.63
N GLN A 45 -5.36 -6.30 12.56
CA GLN A 45 -4.11 -5.58 12.37
C GLN A 45 -4.33 -4.34 11.51
N LEU A 46 -3.72 -3.22 11.90
CA LEU A 46 -3.75 -1.99 11.12
C LEU A 46 -2.85 -2.15 9.89
N SER A 47 -3.26 -1.52 8.78
CA SER A 47 -2.47 -1.57 7.56
C SER A 47 -1.22 -0.70 7.68
N ASP A 48 -0.23 -0.98 6.84
CA ASP A 48 0.90 -0.10 6.65
C ASP A 48 0.45 1.19 5.95
N ARG A 49 1.27 2.23 6.08
CA ARG A 49 1.09 3.52 5.42
C ARG A 49 2.38 3.90 4.73
N GLY A 50 2.29 4.87 3.82
CA GLY A 50 3.46 5.36 3.13
C GLY A 50 3.10 6.29 2.00
N THR A 51 3.89 6.26 0.94
CA THR A 51 3.64 7.09 -0.24
C THR A 51 3.75 6.26 -1.51
N LEU A 52 3.02 6.70 -2.53
CA LEU A 52 3.11 6.18 -3.89
C LEU A 52 3.52 7.35 -4.77
N ASP A 53 4.78 7.35 -5.21
CA ASP A 53 5.36 8.44 -6.03
C ASP A 53 5.16 9.79 -5.37
N GLY A 54 5.36 9.86 -4.05
CA GLY A 54 5.20 11.07 -3.25
C GLY A 54 3.78 11.37 -2.81
N VAL A 55 2.78 10.61 -3.29
CA VAL A 55 1.39 10.80 -2.91
C VAL A 55 1.11 10.00 -1.65
N LYS A 56 0.54 10.65 -0.64
CA LYS A 56 0.26 10.01 0.65
C LYS A 56 -0.76 8.89 0.51
N MET A 57 -0.39 7.71 0.99
CA MET A 57 -1.24 6.52 1.02
C MET A 57 -1.62 6.26 2.48
N THR A 58 -2.91 6.31 2.79
CA THR A 58 -3.40 6.29 4.16
C THR A 58 -3.63 4.89 4.70
N TYR A 59 -4.04 3.94 3.85
CA TYR A 59 -4.11 2.54 4.25
C TYR A 59 -4.24 1.64 3.02
N ALA A 60 -4.03 0.35 3.25
CA ALA A 60 -4.17 -0.67 2.22
C ALA A 60 -5.15 -1.74 2.70
N ALA A 61 -5.94 -2.29 1.78
CA ALA A 61 -6.94 -3.31 2.08
C ALA A 61 -6.88 -4.45 1.08
N GLN A 62 -7.06 -5.67 1.57
CA GLN A 62 -7.11 -6.86 0.73
C GLN A 62 -8.49 -6.96 0.08
N ARG A 63 -8.52 -7.12 -1.24
CA ARG A 63 -9.76 -7.32 -2.00
C ARG A 63 -9.54 -8.47 -2.97
N GLY A 64 -9.93 -9.69 -2.55
CA GLY A 64 -9.68 -10.88 -3.35
C GLY A 64 -8.18 -11.11 -3.53
N SER A 65 -7.72 -11.17 -4.78
CA SER A 65 -6.30 -11.35 -5.09
C SER A 65 -5.54 -10.03 -5.23
N GLU A 66 -6.20 -8.90 -4.96
CA GLU A 66 -5.61 -7.57 -5.11
C GLU A 66 -5.48 -6.88 -3.77
N VAL A 67 -4.48 -6.00 -3.67
CA VAL A 67 -4.35 -5.09 -2.53
C VAL A 67 -4.64 -3.69 -3.05
N VAL A 68 -5.63 -3.03 -2.44
CA VAL A 68 -6.07 -1.69 -2.83
C VAL A 68 -5.41 -0.68 -1.90
N HIS A 69 -4.81 0.35 -2.49
CA HIS A 69 -4.09 1.39 -1.76
C HIS A 69 -4.89 2.68 -1.83
N TYR A 70 -5.28 3.22 -0.67
CA TYR A 70 -6.10 4.43 -0.60
C TYR A 70 -5.20 5.66 -0.49
N CYS A 71 -5.23 6.48 -1.54
CA CYS A 71 -4.33 7.62 -1.71
C CYS A 71 -5.11 8.93 -1.72
N GLU A 72 -4.44 10.03 -1.39
CA GLU A 72 -5.05 11.35 -1.38
C GLU A 72 -5.19 11.96 -2.76
N ARG A 73 -4.42 11.48 -3.74
CA ARG A 73 -4.43 11.97 -5.12
C ARG A 73 -4.46 10.81 -6.10
N PRO A 74 -4.99 11.04 -7.32
CA PRO A 74 -5.01 9.98 -8.33
C PRO A 74 -3.61 9.72 -8.88
N LEU A 75 -3.40 8.48 -9.36
CA LEU A 75 -2.19 8.08 -10.05
C LEU A 75 -2.56 7.58 -11.44
N PRO A 76 -1.76 7.88 -12.47
CA PRO A 76 -2.09 7.45 -13.84
C PRO A 76 -1.99 5.94 -13.98
N VAL A 77 -3.02 5.33 -14.55
CA VAL A 77 -3.06 3.89 -14.84
C VAL A 77 -1.97 3.56 -15.86
N GLY A 78 -1.23 2.49 -15.60
CA GLY A 78 -0.13 2.06 -16.45
C GLY A 78 1.21 2.69 -16.10
N ALA A 79 1.23 3.69 -15.21
CA ALA A 79 2.47 4.32 -14.79
C ALA A 79 3.18 3.48 -13.74
N GLN A 80 4.51 3.54 -13.75
CA GLN A 80 5.32 2.94 -12.71
C GLN A 80 5.53 3.98 -11.61
N VAL A 81 5.25 3.60 -10.36
CA VAL A 81 5.35 4.49 -9.20
C VAL A 81 6.26 3.86 -8.16
N GLU A 82 6.92 4.71 -7.38
CA GLU A 82 7.73 4.24 -6.27
C GLU A 82 6.87 4.17 -5.00
N ALA A 83 6.68 2.95 -4.50
CA ALA A 83 5.97 2.71 -3.26
C ALA A 83 6.99 2.74 -2.11
N VAL A 84 6.82 3.67 -1.18
CA VAL A 84 7.73 3.84 -0.04
C VAL A 84 6.96 3.64 1.26
N LEU A 85 7.40 2.66 2.04
CA LEU A 85 6.78 2.31 3.31
C LEU A 85 7.10 3.36 4.38
N ASP A 86 6.10 3.75 5.18
CA ASP A 86 6.33 4.50 6.40
C ASP A 86 6.82 3.51 7.46
N TRP A 87 8.12 3.35 7.53
CA TRP A 87 8.76 2.37 8.42
C TRP A 87 8.52 2.70 9.88
N GLN A 88 8.49 3.99 10.22
CA GLN A 88 8.26 4.41 11.59
C GLN A 88 6.86 4.02 12.07
N ALA A 89 5.85 4.17 11.21
CA ALA A 89 4.49 3.76 11.54
C ALA A 89 4.40 2.25 11.78
N ARG A 90 5.09 1.46 10.96
CA ARG A 90 5.13 0.01 11.15
C ARG A 90 5.77 -0.36 12.50
N LEU A 91 6.88 0.27 12.85
CA LEU A 91 7.54 0.04 14.13
C LEU A 91 6.64 0.39 15.31
N ASP A 92 5.92 1.49 15.21
CA ASP A 92 4.98 1.90 16.25
C ASP A 92 3.88 0.86 16.44
N HIS A 93 3.34 0.34 15.33
CA HIS A 93 2.32 -0.71 15.39
C HIS A 93 2.85 -1.98 16.03
N MET A 94 4.08 -2.37 15.71
CA MET A 94 4.71 -3.55 16.29
C MET A 94 4.93 -3.39 17.78
N GLN A 95 5.31 -2.21 18.25
CA GLN A 95 5.57 -1.95 19.65
C GLN A 95 4.28 -1.99 20.48
N GLN A 96 3.15 -1.64 19.90
CA GLN A 96 1.87 -1.67 20.59
C GLN A 96 1.40 -3.09 20.93
N HIS A 97 1.98 -4.08 20.33
CA HIS A 97 1.64 -5.49 20.58
C HIS A 97 2.54 -6.15 21.61
N ALA A 98 3.46 -5.43 22.16
CA ALA A 98 4.40 -5.97 23.14
C ALA A 98 3.76 -6.12 24.53
#